data_37bfa1fd7d32b50a9b209f7b444749c2
#
_entry.id   37bfa1fd7d32b50a9b209f7b444749c2
#
_cell.length_a   1.000
_cell.length_b   1.000
_cell.length_c   1.000
_cell.angle_alpha   90.00
_cell.angle_beta   90.00
_cell.angle_gamma   90.00
#
_symmetry.space_group_name_H-M   'P 1'
#
loop_
_entity.id
_entity.type
_entity.pdbx_description
1 polymer ?
#
loop_
_entity_poly.entity_id
_entity_poly.type
_entity_poly.pdbx_seq_one_letter_code
_entity_poly.pdbx_strand_id
1 'polypeptide(L)' 'MIKKVYSLNKALQLKTLGNEWLFTEPNKKKPNFKVFIFENTKKLNDDWKKLR' A
#
# COMPACT_ATOMS: atom_id res chain seq x y z
N MET A 1 11.19 7.35 3.89
CA MET A 1 10.28 6.62 4.78
C MET A 1 9.34 5.74 3.96
N ILE A 2 8.86 4.69 4.56
CA ILE A 2 7.94 3.78 3.88
C ILE A 2 6.59 3.76 4.58
N LYS A 3 5.56 3.38 3.84
CA LYS A 3 4.22 3.19 4.37
C LYS A 3 3.80 1.76 4.09
N LYS A 4 3.37 1.05 5.13
CA LYS A 4 2.89 -0.32 5.01
C LYS A 4 1.39 -0.32 4.79
N VAL A 5 0.95 -0.99 3.74
CA VAL A 5 -0.47 -1.12 3.40
C VAL A 5 -0.84 -2.60 3.51
N TYR A 6 -1.72 -2.92 4.43
CA TYR A 6 -2.09 -4.30 4.73
C TYR A 6 -3.26 -4.80 3.88
N SER A 7 -4.00 -3.90 3.23
CA SER A 7 -5.16 -4.26 2.43
C SER A 7 -4.78 -4.34 0.95
N LEU A 8 -5.01 -5.50 0.34
CA LEU A 8 -4.83 -5.66 -1.09
C LEU A 8 -5.70 -4.68 -1.88
N ASN A 9 -6.94 -4.51 -1.44
CA ASN A 9 -7.89 -3.60 -2.11
C ASN A 9 -7.36 -2.17 -2.17
N LYS A 10 -6.86 -1.69 -1.03
CA LYS A 10 -6.32 -0.33 -0.96
C LYS A 10 -5.02 -0.21 -1.76
N ALA A 11 -4.17 -1.25 -1.73
CA ALA A 11 -2.94 -1.24 -2.52
C ALA A 11 -3.24 -1.15 -4.01
N LEU A 12 -4.25 -1.88 -4.49
CA LEU A 12 -4.65 -1.84 -5.89
C LEU A 12 -5.25 -0.48 -6.26
N GLN A 13 -6.02 0.13 -5.36
CA GLN A 13 -6.57 1.47 -5.61
C GLN A 13 -5.44 2.49 -5.72
N LEU A 14 -4.45 2.41 -4.83
CA LEU A 14 -3.29 3.30 -4.90
C LEU A 14 -2.52 3.13 -6.20
N LYS A 15 -2.36 1.89 -6.65
CA LYS A 15 -1.68 1.62 -7.92
C LYS A 15 -2.44 2.23 -9.09
N THR A 16 -3.76 2.12 -9.07
CA THR A 16 -4.62 2.71 -10.11
C THR A 16 -4.46 4.24 -10.15
N LEU A 17 -4.21 4.85 -9.00
CA LEU A 17 -4.00 6.29 -8.90
C LEU A 17 -2.57 6.72 -9.26
N GLY A 18 -1.71 5.77 -9.64
CA GLY A 18 -0.36 6.08 -10.06
C GLY A 18 0.71 5.86 -9.01
N ASN A 19 0.37 5.24 -7.89
CA ASN A 19 1.34 4.87 -6.86
C ASN A 19 1.74 3.42 -7.06
N GLU A 20 3.03 3.11 -6.91
CA GLU A 20 3.52 1.75 -7.01
C GLU A 20 4.16 1.34 -5.70
N TRP A 21 3.95 0.09 -5.32
CA TRP A 21 4.66 -0.44 -4.15
C TRP A 21 6.08 -0.82 -4.57
N LEU A 22 7.02 -0.62 -3.63
CA LEU A 22 8.42 -0.94 -3.85
C LEU A 22 8.65 -2.44 -3.81
N PHE A 23 8.02 -3.11 -2.86
CA PHE A 23 8.12 -4.55 -2.69
C PHE A 23 7.00 -4.99 -1.74
N THR A 24 6.87 -6.30 -1.57
CA THR A 24 5.89 -6.87 -0.63
C THR A 24 6.60 -7.68 0.42
N GLU A 25 5.98 -7.79 1.59
CA GLU A 25 6.45 -8.62 2.69
C GLU A 25 5.35 -9.58 3.11
N PRO A 26 5.70 -10.75 3.67
CA PRO A 26 4.68 -11.64 4.22
C PRO A 26 4.04 -11.01 5.46
N ASN A 27 2.73 -11.22 5.61
CA ASN A 27 2.02 -10.80 6.81
C ASN A 27 2.20 -11.86 7.87
N LYS A 28 2.85 -11.51 8.98
CA LYS A 28 3.17 -12.47 10.05
C LYS A 28 1.93 -13.02 10.76
N LYS A 29 0.88 -12.20 10.85
CA LYS A 29 -0.37 -12.60 11.51
C LYS A 29 -1.29 -13.39 10.60
N LYS A 30 -1.24 -13.12 9.30
CA LYS A 30 -2.09 -13.77 8.30
C LYS A 30 -1.20 -14.17 7.11
N PRO A 31 -0.57 -15.35 7.16
CA PRO A 31 0.43 -15.74 6.15
C PRO A 31 -0.09 -15.77 4.71
N ASN A 32 -1.41 -15.88 4.54
CA ASN A 32 -2.01 -15.89 3.20
C ASN A 32 -2.11 -14.50 2.58
N PHE A 33 -1.83 -13.46 3.35
CA PHE A 33 -1.89 -12.08 2.88
C PHE A 33 -0.50 -11.46 2.85
N LYS A 34 -0.32 -10.47 1.99
CA LYS A 34 0.94 -9.75 1.87
C LYS A 34 0.77 -8.31 2.35
N VAL A 35 1.87 -7.75 2.84
CA VAL A 35 1.96 -6.35 3.20
C VAL A 35 2.64 -5.62 2.05
N PHE A 36 2.02 -4.58 1.53
CA PHE A 36 2.53 -3.82 0.40
C PHE A 36 3.30 -2.61 0.93
N ILE A 37 4.54 -2.47 0.53
CA ILE A 37 5.43 -1.42 1.03
C ILE A 37 5.54 -0.33 -0.01
N PHE A 38 5.00 0.84 0.32
CA PHE A 38 5.01 2.02 -0.56
C PHE A 38 6.01 3.04 -0.05
N GLU A 39 6.55 3.82 -0.98
CA GLU A 39 7.28 5.03 -0.60
C GLU A 39 6.29 6.04 -0.03
N ASN A 40 6.63 6.61 1.13
CA ASN A 40 5.73 7.54 1.81
C ASN A 40 5.87 8.95 1.21
N THR A 41 5.26 9.17 0.06
CA THR A 41 5.29 10.46 -0.64
C THR A 41 4.06 11.28 -0.30
N LYS A 42 4.13 12.58 -0.61
CA LYS A 42 2.98 13.47 -0.47
C LYS A 42 1.82 12.99 -1.34
N LYS A 43 2.13 12.58 -2.57
CA LYS A 43 1.11 12.05 -3.49
C LYS A 43 0.42 10.83 -2.88
N LEU A 44 1.18 9.91 -2.32
CA LEU A 44 0.61 8.73 -1.68
C LEU A 44 -0.32 9.10 -0.54
N ASN A 45 0.10 10.04 0.30
CA ASN A 45 -0.72 10.47 1.43
C ASN A 45 -2.00 11.16 0.98
N ASP A 46 -1.92 11.97 -0.06
CA ASP A 46 -3.10 12.62 -0.62
C ASP A 46 -4.06 11.59 -1.21
N ASP A 47 -3.54 10.62 -1.94
CA ASP A 47 -4.35 9.55 -2.54
C ASP A 47 -4.94 8.63 -1.47
N TRP A 48 -4.18 8.39 -0.40
CA TRP A 48 -4.67 7.58 0.72
C TRP A 48 -5.96 8.13 1.31
N LYS A 49 -6.05 9.45 1.40
CA LYS A 49 -7.25 10.11 1.93
C LYS A 49 -8.48 9.95 1.03
N LYS A 50 -8.26 9.64 -0.24
CA LYS A 50 -9.35 9.44 -1.20
C LYS A 50 -9.87 8.00 -1.21
N LEU A 51 -9.17 7.08 -0.59
CA LEU A 51 -9.56 5.68 -0.56
C LEU A 51 -10.75 5.45 0.37
N ARG A 52 -11.50 4.41 0.05
CA ARG A 52 -12.66 4.01 0.84
C ARG A 52 -12.42 2.69 1.54
#